data_d0703a078933accb3e56f788ce958b25
#
_entry.id   d0703a078933accb3e56f788ce958b25
#
_cell.length_a   1.000
_cell.length_b   1.000
_cell.length_c   1.000
_cell.angle_alpha   90.00
_cell.angle_beta   90.00
_cell.angle_gamma   90.00
#
_symmetry.space_group_name_H-M   'P 1'
#
loop_
_entity.id
_entity.type
_entity.pdbx_description
1 polymer ?
#
loop_
_entity_poly.entity_id
_entity_poly.type
_entity_poly.pdbx_seq_one_letter_code
_entity_poly.pdbx_strand_id
1 'polypeptide(L)'
;AKPVIETKREYSVSIIIPAKNERGNIENAVLRLPTFGSSQELIFVEGNSRDSTYEEMIKVKKKFPHRNIQVIRQTGIGKGNAVREGFDAAVGEMLFIMDADLTTAPEDMPKFYHALRNNKGEFINGCRLVYPLEKQAMRLLNLAANKIFGMLFSYLLGQKLKDTLCGTKVLLRKDYEIIRDNRSFFGEFDPFGDFDLLFGAAKLNLKIVEVIVRYKEREYGNIQIKRFRNGWLLLRMTLYAAKKLKFF
;
A
#
# COMPACT_ATOMS: atom_id res chain seq x y z
N ALA A 1 28.68 -0.89 -33.34
CA ALA A 1 28.79 -0.67 -31.91
C ALA A 1 27.71 -1.52 -31.22
N LYS A 2 28.10 -2.42 -30.29
CA LYS A 2 27.16 -3.15 -29.45
C LYS A 2 26.45 -2.12 -28.56
N PRO A 3 25.12 -2.20 -28.36
CA PRO A 3 24.43 -1.33 -27.41
C PRO A 3 25.04 -1.56 -26.03
N VAL A 4 25.49 -0.48 -25.40
CA VAL A 4 25.87 -0.50 -23.99
C VAL A 4 24.57 -0.77 -23.21
N ILE A 5 24.45 -1.99 -22.68
CA ILE A 5 23.35 -2.33 -21.75
C ILE A 5 23.69 -1.61 -20.45
N GLU A 6 23.16 -0.39 -20.27
CA GLU A 6 23.17 0.24 -18.95
C GLU A 6 22.49 -0.70 -17.97
N THR A 7 23.27 -1.31 -17.10
CA THR A 7 22.74 -2.11 -15.98
C THR A 7 22.01 -1.14 -15.05
N LYS A 8 20.68 -1.11 -15.15
CA LYS A 8 19.85 -0.29 -14.26
C LYS A 8 20.11 -0.69 -12.81
N ARG A 9 20.31 0.31 -11.96
CA ARG A 9 20.53 0.13 -10.53
C ARG A 9 19.45 -0.78 -9.93
N GLU A 10 19.88 -1.75 -9.12
CA GLU A 10 19.00 -2.54 -8.28
C GLU A 10 18.83 -1.85 -6.92
N TYR A 11 17.61 -1.86 -6.40
CA TYR A 11 17.25 -1.26 -5.12
C TYR A 11 16.96 -2.34 -4.10
N SER A 12 17.30 -2.09 -2.84
CA SER A 12 16.83 -2.88 -1.71
C SER A 12 15.35 -2.57 -1.42
N VAL A 13 14.61 -3.57 -0.94
CA VAL A 13 13.14 -3.51 -0.83
C VAL A 13 12.69 -3.88 0.57
N SER A 14 11.80 -3.07 1.16
CA SER A 14 11.06 -3.39 2.37
C SER A 14 9.57 -3.51 2.04
N ILE A 15 8.97 -4.66 2.34
CA ILE A 15 7.55 -4.95 2.10
C ILE A 15 6.84 -4.97 3.44
N ILE A 16 6.02 -3.96 3.67
CA ILE A 16 5.22 -3.81 4.87
C ILE A 16 3.88 -4.51 4.68
N ILE A 17 3.56 -5.42 5.60
CA ILE A 17 2.37 -6.27 5.57
C ILE A 17 1.57 -6.01 6.85
N PRO A 18 0.71 -4.97 6.87
CA PRO A 18 -0.17 -4.74 8.00
C PRO A 18 -1.23 -5.85 8.06
N ALA A 19 -1.35 -6.54 9.19
CA ALA A 19 -2.28 -7.65 9.34
C ALA A 19 -3.06 -7.58 10.64
N LYS A 20 -4.38 -7.75 10.52
CA LYS A 20 -5.31 -7.84 11.65
C LYS A 20 -6.36 -8.88 11.38
N ASN A 21 -6.39 -9.95 12.20
CA ASN A 21 -7.26 -11.11 12.03
C ASN A 21 -7.08 -11.78 10.65
N GLU A 22 -5.81 -12.03 10.28
CA GLU A 22 -5.40 -12.58 8.99
C GLU A 22 -4.58 -13.87 9.13
N ARG A 23 -4.75 -14.60 10.23
CA ARG A 23 -3.99 -15.83 10.55
C ARG A 23 -3.83 -16.76 9.34
N GLY A 24 -4.92 -17.05 8.62
CA GLY A 24 -4.92 -18.00 7.49
C GLY A 24 -4.18 -17.51 6.24
N ASN A 25 -3.81 -16.21 6.19
CA ASN A 25 -3.16 -15.60 5.03
C ASN A 25 -1.65 -15.43 5.21
N ILE A 26 -1.12 -15.45 6.46
CA ILE A 26 0.27 -15.06 6.77
C ILE A 26 1.29 -15.94 6.05
N GLU A 27 1.12 -17.26 6.07
CA GLU A 27 2.04 -18.16 5.39
C GLU A 27 2.01 -17.98 3.87
N ASN A 28 0.82 -17.87 3.29
CA ASN A 28 0.64 -17.64 1.85
C ASN A 28 1.22 -16.29 1.39
N ALA A 29 1.20 -15.27 2.24
CA ALA A 29 1.85 -13.98 1.96
C ALA A 29 3.35 -14.15 1.71
N VAL A 30 4.03 -15.03 2.46
CA VAL A 30 5.46 -15.31 2.29
C VAL A 30 5.72 -16.26 1.12
N LEU A 31 4.94 -17.34 1.01
CA LEU A 31 5.13 -18.37 -0.02
C LEU A 31 4.93 -17.83 -1.43
N ARG A 32 3.91 -17.00 -1.63
CA ARG A 32 3.52 -16.48 -2.95
C ARG A 32 4.26 -15.23 -3.36
N LEU A 33 4.99 -14.59 -2.44
CA LEU A 33 5.75 -13.38 -2.73
C LEU A 33 7.10 -13.71 -3.40
N PRO A 34 7.30 -13.35 -4.68
CA PRO A 34 8.57 -13.55 -5.35
C PRO A 34 9.69 -12.74 -4.70
N THR A 35 10.92 -13.21 -4.84
CA THR A 35 12.11 -12.42 -4.47
C THR A 35 12.47 -11.49 -5.63
N PHE A 36 12.73 -10.22 -5.33
CA PHE A 36 13.17 -9.20 -6.28
C PHE A 36 13.94 -8.09 -5.55
N GLY A 37 14.68 -7.28 -6.32
CA GLY A 37 15.57 -6.25 -5.78
C GLY A 37 16.93 -6.84 -5.37
N SER A 38 17.85 -5.97 -4.94
CA SER A 38 19.20 -6.36 -4.47
C SER A 38 19.13 -7.09 -3.12
N SER A 39 18.17 -6.74 -2.28
CA SER A 39 17.81 -7.45 -1.05
C SER A 39 16.33 -7.20 -0.76
N GLN A 40 15.69 -8.10 0.00
CA GLN A 40 14.28 -8.01 0.34
C GLN A 40 14.04 -8.36 1.80
N GLU A 41 13.34 -7.48 2.51
CA GLU A 41 12.82 -7.75 3.84
C GLU A 41 11.29 -7.68 3.85
N LEU A 42 10.67 -8.47 4.71
CA LEU A 42 9.23 -8.48 4.96
C LEU A 42 8.98 -8.02 6.40
N ILE A 43 8.16 -7.01 6.58
CA ILE A 43 7.82 -6.46 7.88
C ILE A 43 6.34 -6.66 8.13
N PHE A 44 5.99 -7.68 8.89
CA PHE A 44 4.64 -7.87 9.39
C PHE A 44 4.37 -6.91 10.55
N VAL A 45 3.27 -6.16 10.45
CA VAL A 45 2.81 -5.30 11.54
C VAL A 45 1.47 -5.80 12.03
N GLU A 46 1.47 -6.39 13.22
CA GLU A 46 0.33 -7.04 13.83
C GLU A 46 -0.58 -6.01 14.53
N GLY A 47 -1.85 -5.95 14.09
CA GLY A 47 -2.83 -4.90 14.42
C GLY A 47 -3.74 -5.20 15.61
N ASN A 48 -3.25 -5.79 16.70
CA ASN A 48 -4.03 -6.22 17.87
C ASN A 48 -5.18 -7.15 17.47
N SER A 49 -4.83 -8.29 16.87
CA SER A 49 -5.75 -9.33 16.41
C SER A 49 -6.40 -10.08 17.56
N ARG A 50 -7.56 -10.65 17.29
CA ARG A 50 -8.29 -11.52 18.23
C ARG A 50 -8.16 -13.00 17.87
N ASP A 51 -7.63 -13.30 16.70
CA ASP A 51 -7.22 -14.63 16.27
C ASP A 51 -5.71 -14.79 16.46
N SER A 52 -5.15 -15.95 16.35
CA SER A 52 -3.72 -16.20 16.53
C SER A 52 -2.84 -15.68 15.38
N THR A 53 -3.11 -14.49 14.84
CA THR A 53 -2.34 -13.88 13.74
C THR A 53 -0.87 -13.64 14.14
N TYR A 54 -0.64 -13.13 15.36
CA TYR A 54 0.73 -12.88 15.83
C TYR A 54 1.54 -14.18 15.95
N GLU A 55 0.95 -15.20 16.59
CA GLU A 55 1.58 -16.50 16.74
C GLU A 55 1.90 -17.14 15.40
N GLU A 56 1.02 -16.98 14.41
CA GLU A 56 1.27 -17.46 13.06
C GLU A 56 2.40 -16.70 12.38
N MET A 57 2.51 -15.37 12.55
CA MET A 57 3.66 -14.60 12.05
C MET A 57 4.98 -15.11 12.64
N ILE A 58 5.05 -15.37 13.95
CA ILE A 58 6.25 -15.90 14.61
C ILE A 58 6.58 -17.30 14.12
N LYS A 59 5.58 -18.16 13.90
CA LYS A 59 5.74 -19.49 13.34
C LYS A 59 6.28 -19.43 11.91
N VAL A 60 5.71 -18.58 11.07
CA VAL A 60 6.12 -18.38 9.68
C VAL A 60 7.55 -17.83 9.59
N LYS A 61 7.91 -16.85 10.45
CA LYS A 61 9.30 -16.37 10.54
C LYS A 61 10.28 -17.50 10.83
N LYS A 62 9.95 -18.42 11.75
CA LYS A 62 10.81 -19.59 12.04
C LYS A 62 10.84 -20.61 10.89
N LYS A 63 9.72 -20.77 10.16
CA LYS A 63 9.59 -21.71 9.03
C LYS A 63 10.40 -21.29 7.82
N PHE A 64 10.58 -19.96 7.61
CA PHE A 64 11.30 -19.39 6.46
C PHE A 64 12.57 -18.63 6.90
N PRO A 65 13.60 -19.31 7.49
CA PRO A 65 14.79 -18.65 8.04
C PRO A 65 15.65 -17.98 6.96
N HIS A 66 15.50 -18.37 5.69
CA HIS A 66 16.18 -17.77 4.54
C HIS A 66 15.52 -16.46 4.07
N ARG A 67 14.33 -16.12 4.57
CA ARG A 67 13.64 -14.86 4.29
C ARG A 67 13.92 -13.89 5.44
N ASN A 68 14.30 -12.67 5.13
CA ASN A 68 14.43 -11.63 6.16
C ASN A 68 13.02 -11.17 6.60
N ILE A 69 12.49 -11.76 7.67
CA ILE A 69 11.17 -11.47 8.21
C ILE A 69 11.28 -10.81 9.57
N GLN A 70 10.72 -9.61 9.68
CA GLN A 70 10.50 -8.91 10.94
C GLN A 70 9.03 -8.97 11.32
N VAL A 71 8.73 -9.04 12.61
CA VAL A 71 7.38 -9.00 13.18
C VAL A 71 7.32 -7.91 14.22
N ILE A 72 6.42 -6.97 14.07
CA ILE A 72 6.20 -5.82 14.95
C ILE A 72 4.76 -5.88 15.47
N ARG A 73 4.56 -5.64 16.75
CA ARG A 73 3.24 -5.36 17.32
C ARG A 73 2.94 -3.88 17.18
N GLN A 74 1.82 -3.57 16.57
CA GLN A 74 1.35 -2.20 16.41
C GLN A 74 1.09 -1.55 17.77
N THR A 75 1.59 -0.34 17.97
CA THR A 75 1.36 0.43 19.20
C THR A 75 0.10 1.30 19.10
N GLY A 76 -0.21 1.78 17.90
CA GLY A 76 -1.38 2.60 17.65
C GLY A 76 -2.59 1.83 17.13
N ILE A 77 -3.45 2.50 16.37
CA ILE A 77 -4.72 1.96 15.88
C ILE A 77 -4.88 2.23 14.38
N GLY A 78 -5.38 1.22 13.65
CA GLY A 78 -5.75 1.31 12.24
C GLY A 78 -4.60 1.02 11.29
N LYS A 79 -4.95 0.72 10.02
CA LYS A 79 -3.99 0.33 8.98
C LYS A 79 -2.93 1.41 8.74
N GLY A 80 -3.32 2.68 8.73
CA GLY A 80 -2.39 3.79 8.51
C GLY A 80 -1.28 3.87 9.53
N ASN A 81 -1.61 3.65 10.82
CA ASN A 81 -0.58 3.59 11.85
C ASN A 81 0.35 2.37 11.66
N ALA A 82 -0.21 1.18 11.35
CA ALA A 82 0.59 -0.01 11.09
C ALA A 82 1.55 0.18 9.91
N VAL A 83 1.10 0.82 8.82
CA VAL A 83 1.95 1.16 7.67
C VAL A 83 3.09 2.09 8.09
N ARG A 84 2.80 3.12 8.88
CA ARG A 84 3.81 4.08 9.35
C ARG A 84 4.87 3.40 10.23
N GLU A 85 4.44 2.60 11.21
CA GLU A 85 5.38 1.85 12.07
C GLU A 85 6.24 0.88 11.25
N GLY A 86 5.65 0.22 10.24
CA GLY A 86 6.38 -0.63 9.32
C GLY A 86 7.39 0.15 8.45
N PHE A 87 7.03 1.31 7.93
CA PHE A 87 7.92 2.15 7.15
C PHE A 87 9.06 2.74 8.00
N ASP A 88 8.78 3.12 9.25
CA ASP A 88 9.79 3.64 10.17
C ASP A 88 10.81 2.56 10.59
N ALA A 89 10.40 1.29 10.63
CA ALA A 89 11.29 0.15 10.90
C ALA A 89 12.04 -0.36 9.65
N ALA A 90 11.62 0.06 8.45
CA ALA A 90 12.16 -0.43 7.19
C ALA A 90 13.59 0.08 6.95
N VAL A 91 14.44 -0.77 6.32
CA VAL A 91 15.82 -0.42 5.93
C VAL A 91 16.02 -0.39 4.41
N GLY A 92 15.08 -0.94 3.61
CA GLY A 92 15.12 -0.93 2.16
C GLY A 92 14.94 0.46 1.53
N GLU A 93 15.50 0.66 0.35
CA GLU A 93 15.42 1.92 -0.39
C GLU A 93 14.03 2.14 -1.02
N MET A 94 13.35 1.05 -1.39
CA MET A 94 11.97 1.06 -1.87
C MET A 94 11.04 0.51 -0.81
N LEU A 95 9.99 1.25 -0.48
CA LEU A 95 8.98 0.89 0.50
C LEU A 95 7.70 0.44 -0.21
N PHE A 96 7.21 -0.75 0.16
CA PHE A 96 6.00 -1.36 -0.39
C PHE A 96 4.96 -1.54 0.70
N ILE A 97 3.70 -1.34 0.35
CA ILE A 97 2.56 -1.78 1.14
C ILE A 97 1.93 -2.98 0.41
N MET A 98 1.82 -4.11 1.08
CA MET A 98 1.11 -5.30 0.61
C MET A 98 0.03 -5.69 1.62
N ASP A 99 -1.22 -5.73 1.18
CA ASP A 99 -2.33 -6.14 2.05
C ASP A 99 -2.23 -7.63 2.40
N ALA A 100 -2.37 -7.96 3.69
CA ALA A 100 -2.28 -9.34 4.18
C ALA A 100 -3.43 -10.23 3.73
N ASP A 101 -4.54 -9.66 3.25
CA ASP A 101 -5.72 -10.40 2.78
C ASP A 101 -5.54 -11.04 1.40
N LEU A 102 -4.40 -10.77 0.74
CA LEU A 102 -4.01 -11.31 -0.56
C LEU A 102 -5.01 -11.06 -1.70
N THR A 103 -5.91 -10.10 -1.53
CA THR A 103 -6.85 -9.68 -2.59
C THR A 103 -6.12 -9.07 -3.78
N THR A 104 -4.97 -8.43 -3.54
CA THR A 104 -3.94 -8.15 -4.56
C THR A 104 -2.90 -9.25 -4.51
N ALA A 105 -2.67 -9.92 -5.64
CA ALA A 105 -1.77 -11.06 -5.71
C ALA A 105 -0.32 -10.68 -5.35
N PRO A 106 0.34 -11.36 -4.39
CA PRO A 106 1.75 -11.13 -4.06
C PRO A 106 2.68 -11.25 -5.28
N GLU A 107 2.32 -12.09 -6.24
CA GLU A 107 3.04 -12.29 -7.50
C GLU A 107 3.08 -11.03 -8.39
N ASP A 108 2.21 -10.06 -8.13
CA ASP A 108 2.18 -8.79 -8.87
C ASP A 108 3.19 -7.75 -8.32
N MET A 109 3.78 -7.95 -7.13
CA MET A 109 4.70 -7.00 -6.51
C MET A 109 5.92 -6.65 -7.39
N PRO A 110 6.55 -7.58 -8.15
CA PRO A 110 7.63 -7.22 -9.07
C PRO A 110 7.24 -6.19 -10.13
N LYS A 111 5.97 -6.10 -10.53
CA LYS A 111 5.49 -5.09 -11.51
C LYS A 111 5.68 -3.67 -10.97
N PHE A 112 5.41 -3.47 -9.68
CA PHE A 112 5.58 -2.20 -9.00
C PHE A 112 7.05 -1.83 -8.87
N TYR A 113 7.89 -2.82 -8.48
CA TYR A 113 9.34 -2.66 -8.44
C TYR A 113 9.89 -2.18 -9.79
N HIS A 114 9.54 -2.88 -10.86
CA HIS A 114 9.99 -2.51 -12.20
C HIS A 114 9.44 -1.17 -12.67
N ALA A 115 8.24 -0.78 -12.28
CA ALA A 115 7.68 0.53 -12.63
C ALA A 115 8.51 1.66 -12.00
N LEU A 116 8.82 1.57 -10.70
CA LEU A 116 9.63 2.56 -9.98
C LEU A 116 11.10 2.54 -10.46
N ARG A 117 11.73 1.36 -10.52
CA ARG A 117 13.10 1.17 -10.99
C ARG A 117 13.33 1.73 -12.40
N ASN A 118 12.33 1.61 -13.27
CA ASN A 118 12.40 2.08 -14.65
C ASN A 118 11.97 3.54 -14.82
N ASN A 119 11.83 4.30 -13.72
CA ASN A 119 11.45 5.73 -13.72
C ASN A 119 10.12 5.99 -14.46
N LYS A 120 9.18 5.01 -14.48
CA LYS A 120 7.84 5.24 -15.02
C LYS A 120 7.06 6.25 -14.18
N GLY A 121 7.26 6.23 -12.88
CA GLY A 121 6.74 7.14 -11.88
C GLY A 121 7.61 7.13 -10.64
N GLU A 122 7.36 8.04 -9.71
CA GLU A 122 8.05 8.20 -8.43
C GLU A 122 7.20 7.68 -7.26
N PHE A 123 5.88 7.64 -7.46
CA PHE A 123 4.91 7.01 -6.59
C PHE A 123 4.06 6.03 -7.42
N ILE A 124 4.12 4.74 -7.09
CA ILE A 124 3.41 3.70 -7.83
C ILE A 124 2.20 3.25 -7.02
N ASN A 125 1.01 3.43 -7.59
CA ASN A 125 -0.27 3.06 -6.99
C ASN A 125 -0.89 1.85 -7.71
N GLY A 126 -1.48 0.92 -6.96
CA GLY A 126 -2.22 -0.19 -7.55
C GLY A 126 -3.56 0.28 -8.14
N CYS A 127 -4.00 -0.34 -9.23
CA CYS A 127 -5.31 -0.10 -9.83
C CYS A 127 -6.02 -1.42 -10.09
N ARG A 128 -7.18 -1.63 -9.43
CA ARG A 128 -8.02 -2.83 -9.50
C ARG A 128 -9.12 -2.73 -10.56
N LEU A 129 -9.35 -1.54 -11.13
CA LEU A 129 -10.55 -1.20 -11.89
C LEU A 129 -10.45 -1.47 -13.39
N VAL A 130 -9.39 -2.11 -13.86
CA VAL A 130 -9.15 -2.36 -15.28
C VAL A 130 -9.60 -3.75 -15.72
N TYR A 131 -9.37 -4.76 -14.89
CA TYR A 131 -9.84 -6.11 -15.16
C TYR A 131 -11.30 -6.30 -14.72
N PRO A 132 -12.04 -7.23 -15.37
CA PRO A 132 -13.34 -7.65 -14.85
C PRO A 132 -13.19 -8.10 -13.40
N LEU A 133 -14.01 -7.51 -12.51
CA LEU A 133 -14.03 -7.89 -11.10
C LEU A 133 -14.73 -9.24 -10.95
N GLU A 134 -14.22 -10.11 -10.08
CA GLU A 134 -14.95 -11.30 -9.68
C GLU A 134 -16.30 -10.91 -9.09
N LYS A 135 -17.33 -11.74 -9.34
CA LYS A 135 -18.77 -11.39 -9.12
C LYS A 135 -19.09 -10.77 -7.75
N GLN A 136 -18.30 -11.06 -6.73
CA GLN A 136 -18.50 -10.53 -5.37
C GLN A 136 -17.36 -9.65 -4.87
N ALA A 137 -16.24 -9.53 -5.59
CA ALA A 137 -15.05 -8.80 -5.16
C ALA A 137 -15.32 -7.31 -4.92
N MET A 138 -16.20 -6.68 -5.72
CA MET A 138 -16.60 -5.29 -5.52
C MET A 138 -18.07 -5.07 -5.89
N ARG A 139 -18.87 -4.57 -4.92
CA ARG A 139 -20.28 -4.24 -5.18
C ARG A 139 -20.42 -2.96 -6.02
N LEU A 140 -21.46 -2.86 -6.85
CA LEU A 140 -21.71 -1.73 -7.76
C LEU A 140 -21.61 -0.36 -7.08
N LEU A 141 -22.14 -0.20 -5.86
CA LEU A 141 -22.05 1.04 -5.08
C LEU A 141 -20.60 1.41 -4.73
N ASN A 142 -19.76 0.42 -4.38
CA ASN A 142 -18.35 0.66 -4.10
C ASN A 142 -17.59 1.04 -5.39
N LEU A 143 -17.96 0.46 -6.52
CA LEU A 143 -17.39 0.81 -7.81
C LEU A 143 -17.73 2.25 -8.22
N ALA A 144 -19.00 2.65 -8.06
CA ALA A 144 -19.45 4.02 -8.33
C ALA A 144 -18.74 5.01 -7.40
N ALA A 145 -18.70 4.73 -6.10
CA ALA A 145 -17.99 5.56 -5.13
C ALA A 145 -16.50 5.70 -5.47
N ASN A 146 -15.84 4.59 -5.82
CA ASN A 146 -14.41 4.63 -6.20
C ASN A 146 -14.17 5.47 -7.46
N LYS A 147 -15.05 5.41 -8.46
CA LYS A 147 -14.96 6.27 -9.65
C LYS A 147 -15.14 7.76 -9.32
N ILE A 148 -16.11 8.09 -8.46
CA ILE A 148 -16.33 9.49 -8.01
C ILE A 148 -15.10 9.99 -7.25
N PHE A 149 -14.61 9.24 -6.28
CA PHE A 149 -13.39 9.60 -5.54
C PHE A 149 -12.18 9.67 -6.47
N GLY A 150 -12.04 8.76 -7.42
CA GLY A 150 -10.97 8.81 -8.43
C GLY A 150 -10.97 10.11 -9.24
N MET A 151 -12.15 10.60 -9.67
CA MET A 151 -12.28 11.89 -10.35
C MET A 151 -11.92 13.08 -9.44
N LEU A 152 -12.47 13.11 -8.22
CA LEU A 152 -12.18 14.16 -7.24
C LEU A 152 -10.68 14.21 -6.91
N PHE A 153 -10.06 13.08 -6.66
CA PHE A 153 -8.64 13.01 -6.36
C PHE A 153 -7.78 13.38 -7.57
N SER A 154 -8.17 12.96 -8.79
CA SER A 154 -7.46 13.37 -10.00
C SER A 154 -7.42 14.91 -10.14
N TYR A 155 -8.54 15.57 -9.83
CA TYR A 155 -8.61 17.04 -9.82
C TYR A 155 -7.75 17.65 -8.72
N LEU A 156 -7.82 17.12 -7.48
CA LEU A 156 -7.07 17.65 -6.33
C LEU A 156 -5.56 17.47 -6.50
N LEU A 157 -5.13 16.31 -6.98
CA LEU A 157 -3.72 15.97 -7.14
C LEU A 157 -3.12 16.54 -8.45
N GLY A 158 -3.96 17.01 -9.38
CA GLY A 158 -3.51 17.45 -10.71
C GLY A 158 -2.98 16.31 -11.58
N GLN A 159 -3.26 15.05 -11.22
CA GLN A 159 -2.80 13.85 -11.92
C GLN A 159 -3.93 12.83 -12.04
N LYS A 160 -3.99 12.13 -13.18
CA LYS A 160 -5.08 11.17 -13.44
C LYS A 160 -4.91 9.91 -12.56
N LEU A 161 -5.88 9.67 -11.69
CA LEU A 161 -5.97 8.48 -10.84
C LEU A 161 -7.32 7.78 -11.06
N LYS A 162 -7.29 6.45 -11.23
CA LYS A 162 -8.49 5.63 -11.39
C LYS A 162 -8.91 4.96 -10.09
N ASP A 163 -7.95 4.49 -9.29
CA ASP A 163 -8.20 3.75 -8.05
C ASP A 163 -7.43 4.36 -6.87
N THR A 164 -8.12 5.14 -6.05
CA THR A 164 -7.55 5.77 -4.85
C THR A 164 -7.54 4.85 -3.62
N LEU A 165 -8.29 3.74 -3.67
CA LEU A 165 -8.55 2.86 -2.55
C LEU A 165 -7.78 1.53 -2.63
N CYS A 166 -6.90 1.35 -3.62
CA CYS A 166 -6.01 0.20 -3.64
C CYS A 166 -4.94 0.34 -2.55
N GLY A 167 -4.83 -0.65 -1.67
CA GLY A 167 -3.87 -0.61 -0.57
C GLY A 167 -2.41 -0.75 -1.00
N THR A 168 -2.15 -1.32 -2.18
CA THR A 168 -0.79 -1.51 -2.68
C THR A 168 -0.21 -0.21 -3.21
N LYS A 169 0.85 0.26 -2.56
CA LYS A 169 1.58 1.48 -2.92
C LYS A 169 3.08 1.25 -2.80
N VAL A 170 3.85 1.94 -3.65
CA VAL A 170 5.31 1.85 -3.64
C VAL A 170 5.92 3.23 -3.89
N LEU A 171 6.92 3.58 -3.08
CA LEU A 171 7.68 4.82 -3.20
C LEU A 171 9.11 4.62 -2.69
N LEU A 172 9.98 5.58 -2.96
CA LEU A 172 11.31 5.58 -2.36
C LEU A 172 11.26 6.01 -0.90
N ARG A 173 12.12 5.41 -0.05
CA ARG A 173 12.21 5.78 1.36
C ARG A 173 12.50 7.28 1.54
N LYS A 174 13.42 7.86 0.77
CA LYS A 174 13.73 9.28 0.83
C LYS A 174 12.50 10.18 0.67
N ASP A 175 11.58 9.79 -0.22
CA ASP A 175 10.34 10.55 -0.47
C ASP A 175 9.34 10.35 0.69
N TYR A 176 9.26 9.13 1.24
CA TYR A 176 8.48 8.86 2.45
C TYR A 176 8.98 9.69 3.65
N GLU A 177 10.29 9.78 3.86
CA GLU A 177 10.87 10.55 4.96
C GLU A 177 10.44 12.02 4.88
N ILE A 178 10.45 12.63 3.69
CA ILE A 178 9.95 13.98 3.50
C ILE A 178 8.43 14.08 3.76
N ILE A 179 7.64 13.10 3.30
CA ILE A 179 6.19 13.04 3.58
C ILE A 179 5.94 12.92 5.08
N ARG A 180 6.67 12.04 5.77
CA ARG A 180 6.58 11.85 7.22
C ARG A 180 6.85 13.13 7.99
N ASP A 181 7.93 13.83 7.66
CA ASP A 181 8.37 15.04 8.37
C ASP A 181 7.41 16.24 8.14
N ASN A 182 6.65 16.19 7.03
CA ASN A 182 5.62 17.19 6.69
C ASN A 182 4.18 16.75 7.01
N ARG A 183 3.97 15.64 7.72
CA ARG A 183 2.64 15.04 7.97
C ARG A 183 1.69 15.99 8.71
N SER A 184 2.17 16.81 9.61
CA SER A 184 1.36 17.80 10.33
C SER A 184 0.56 18.72 9.41
N PHE A 185 1.01 18.90 8.16
CA PHE A 185 0.31 19.69 7.15
C PHE A 185 -1.06 19.10 6.79
N PHE A 186 -1.20 17.75 6.71
CA PHE A 186 -2.45 17.07 6.36
C PHE A 186 -3.23 16.58 7.59
N GLY A 187 -2.68 16.68 8.81
CA GLY A 187 -3.31 16.22 10.04
C GLY A 187 -3.19 14.69 10.24
N GLU A 188 -3.50 14.24 11.45
CA GLU A 188 -3.31 12.84 11.87
C GLU A 188 -4.55 11.96 11.73
N PHE A 189 -5.54 12.35 10.94
CA PHE A 189 -6.83 11.67 10.92
C PHE A 189 -7.02 10.65 9.77
N ASP A 190 -5.94 10.24 9.06
CA ASP A 190 -6.00 9.17 8.07
C ASP A 190 -5.83 7.77 8.70
N PRO A 191 -6.92 7.04 8.99
CA PRO A 191 -6.86 5.70 9.56
C PRO A 191 -6.50 4.63 8.51
N PHE A 192 -6.50 4.98 7.21
CA PHE A 192 -6.24 4.05 6.12
C PHE A 192 -4.76 4.04 5.73
N GLY A 193 -4.05 5.16 5.95
CA GLY A 193 -2.66 5.37 5.54
C GLY A 193 -2.45 5.49 4.04
N ASP A 194 -3.54 5.61 3.29
CA ASP A 194 -3.53 5.68 1.84
C ASP A 194 -3.49 7.13 1.35
N PHE A 195 -4.15 8.03 2.08
CA PHE A 195 -4.40 9.40 1.62
C PHE A 195 -3.30 10.36 2.02
N ASP A 196 -2.71 10.22 3.20
CA ASP A 196 -1.55 11.02 3.59
C ASP A 196 -0.37 10.78 2.63
N LEU A 197 -0.19 9.54 2.16
CA LEU A 197 0.81 9.20 1.15
C LEU A 197 0.50 9.81 -0.22
N LEU A 198 -0.76 9.71 -0.69
CA LEU A 198 -1.16 10.29 -1.98
C LEU A 198 -1.07 11.82 -1.97
N PHE A 199 -1.53 12.45 -0.90
CA PHE A 199 -1.46 13.91 -0.77
C PHE A 199 -0.02 14.39 -0.56
N GLY A 200 0.79 13.65 0.22
CA GLY A 200 2.21 13.91 0.39
C GLY A 200 2.96 13.81 -0.94
N ALA A 201 2.71 12.76 -1.72
CA ALA A 201 3.28 12.59 -3.05
C ALA A 201 2.91 13.75 -3.99
N ALA A 202 1.64 14.19 -3.98
CA ALA A 202 1.20 15.33 -4.79
C ALA A 202 1.85 16.64 -4.34
N LYS A 203 1.99 16.88 -3.03
CA LYS A 203 2.65 18.07 -2.48
C LYS A 203 4.13 18.13 -2.86
N LEU A 204 4.79 16.99 -2.97
CA LEU A 204 6.16 16.86 -3.46
C LEU A 204 6.26 16.87 -4.99
N ASN A 205 5.15 17.03 -5.71
CA ASN A 205 5.07 16.93 -7.17
C ASN A 205 5.61 15.60 -7.72
N LEU A 206 5.53 14.51 -6.94
CA LEU A 206 5.94 13.20 -7.42
C LEU A 206 5.00 12.73 -8.53
N LYS A 207 5.57 12.16 -9.58
CA LYS A 207 4.80 11.53 -10.67
C LYS A 207 4.14 10.26 -10.17
N ILE A 208 2.79 10.28 -10.08
CA ILE A 208 1.99 9.12 -9.66
C ILE A 208 1.64 8.27 -10.90
N VAL A 209 1.94 6.98 -10.86
CA VAL A 209 1.63 6.02 -11.92
C VAL A 209 0.88 4.83 -11.36
N GLU A 210 -0.14 4.37 -12.08
CA GLU A 210 -0.93 3.20 -11.69
C GLU A 210 -0.41 1.93 -12.36
N VAL A 211 -0.21 0.90 -11.54
CA VAL A 211 0.06 -0.48 -11.97
C VAL A 211 -1.21 -1.30 -11.83
N ILE A 212 -1.62 -1.93 -12.93
CA ILE A 212 -2.85 -2.72 -12.97
C ILE A 212 -2.63 -4.05 -12.27
N VAL A 213 -3.52 -4.35 -11.31
CA VAL A 213 -3.53 -5.60 -10.54
C VAL A 213 -4.85 -6.34 -10.73
N ARG A 214 -4.79 -7.66 -10.64
CA ARG A 214 -6.01 -8.50 -10.54
C ARG A 214 -6.49 -8.50 -9.11
N TYR A 215 -7.74 -8.12 -8.90
CA TYR A 215 -8.37 -8.10 -7.59
C TYR A 215 -9.22 -9.35 -7.42
N LYS A 216 -8.79 -10.21 -6.50
CA LYS A 216 -9.44 -11.48 -6.16
C LYS A 216 -10.36 -11.34 -4.96
N GLU A 217 -11.27 -12.29 -4.82
CA GLU A 217 -12.04 -12.45 -3.60
C GLU A 217 -11.12 -12.84 -2.43
N ARG A 218 -11.45 -12.36 -1.24
CA ARG A 218 -10.77 -12.72 0.01
C ARG A 218 -11.08 -14.19 0.34
N GLU A 219 -10.04 -14.97 0.59
CA GLU A 219 -10.17 -16.40 0.95
C GLU A 219 -10.34 -16.61 2.47
N TYR A 220 -9.73 -15.74 3.30
CA TYR A 220 -9.77 -15.82 4.76
C TYR A 220 -10.10 -14.48 5.40
N GLY A 221 -10.78 -14.52 6.57
CA GLY A 221 -11.08 -13.33 7.38
C GLY A 221 -12.31 -12.57 6.90
N ASN A 222 -12.67 -11.53 7.66
CA ASN A 222 -13.83 -10.70 7.41
C ASN A 222 -13.42 -9.28 7.00
N ILE A 223 -14.27 -8.63 6.19
CA ILE A 223 -14.08 -7.22 5.81
C ILE A 223 -14.14 -6.35 7.07
N GLN A 224 -13.03 -5.73 7.44
CA GLN A 224 -12.90 -4.86 8.60
C GLN A 224 -13.50 -3.45 8.39
N ILE A 225 -13.94 -3.13 7.17
CA ILE A 225 -14.38 -1.80 6.75
C ILE A 225 -15.84 -1.57 7.04
N LYS A 226 -16.17 -0.58 7.89
CA LYS A 226 -17.53 -0.08 8.12
C LYS A 226 -17.89 0.95 7.04
N ARG A 227 -18.63 0.55 5.98
CA ARG A 227 -18.85 1.30 4.73
C ARG A 227 -19.29 2.74 4.92
N PHE A 228 -20.37 2.99 5.66
CA PHE A 228 -20.92 4.34 5.84
C PHE A 228 -19.98 5.26 6.62
N ARG A 229 -19.41 4.76 7.73
CA ARG A 229 -18.45 5.52 8.54
C ARG A 229 -17.21 5.89 7.74
N ASN A 230 -16.71 4.95 6.96
CA ASN A 230 -15.50 5.16 6.16
C ASN A 230 -15.79 6.06 4.94
N GLY A 231 -16.97 5.96 4.31
CA GLY A 231 -17.38 6.88 3.25
C GLY A 231 -17.45 8.34 3.72
N TRP A 232 -18.03 8.57 4.90
CA TRP A 232 -18.06 9.90 5.52
C TRP A 232 -16.66 10.43 5.84
N LEU A 233 -15.78 9.55 6.36
CA LEU A 233 -14.41 9.91 6.66
C LEU A 233 -13.64 10.28 5.38
N LEU A 234 -13.80 9.51 4.30
CA LEU A 234 -13.23 9.81 2.98
C LEU A 234 -13.67 11.17 2.46
N LEU A 235 -14.97 11.50 2.58
CA LEU A 235 -15.48 12.81 2.19
C LEU A 235 -14.83 13.93 3.00
N ARG A 236 -14.72 13.76 4.33
CA ARG A 236 -14.06 14.73 5.21
C ARG A 236 -12.60 14.96 4.83
N MET A 237 -11.87 13.87 4.53
CA MET A 237 -10.47 13.93 4.09
C MET A 237 -10.34 14.62 2.74
N THR A 238 -11.24 14.35 1.79
CA THR A 238 -11.29 15.01 0.48
C THR A 238 -11.51 16.52 0.61
N LEU A 239 -12.46 16.93 1.46
CA LEU A 239 -12.73 18.35 1.72
C LEU A 239 -11.53 19.05 2.38
N TYR A 240 -10.89 18.37 3.34
CA TYR A 240 -9.70 18.89 4.00
C TYR A 240 -8.53 19.05 3.01
N ALA A 241 -8.31 18.04 2.16
CA ALA A 241 -7.28 18.08 1.12
C ALA A 241 -7.57 19.16 0.07
N ALA A 242 -8.83 19.32 -0.34
CA ALA A 242 -9.24 20.40 -1.24
C ALA A 242 -8.84 21.77 -0.67
N LYS A 243 -9.17 22.00 0.60
CA LYS A 243 -8.78 23.24 1.29
C LYS A 243 -7.27 23.45 1.29
N LYS A 244 -6.47 22.41 1.53
CA LYS A 244 -5.01 22.50 1.68
C LYS A 244 -4.23 22.51 0.37
N LEU A 245 -4.75 21.90 -0.70
CA LEU A 245 -4.04 21.75 -1.97
C LEU A 245 -4.48 22.74 -3.05
N LYS A 246 -5.70 23.30 -2.96
CA LYS A 246 -6.26 24.13 -4.04
C LYS A 246 -6.65 25.55 -3.59
N PHE A 247 -6.92 25.76 -2.31
CA PHE A 247 -7.48 27.03 -1.83
C PHE A 247 -6.60 27.77 -0.81
N PHE A 248 -5.36 27.33 -0.62
CA PHE A 248 -4.34 28.04 0.20
C PHE A 248 -2.95 27.91 -0.39
#